data_c406bc5314ea9511785a7064eb08f205
#
_entry.id   c406bc5314ea9511785a7064eb08f205
#
_cell.length_a   1.000
_cell.length_b   1.000
_cell.length_c   1.000
_cell.angle_alpha   90.00
_cell.angle_beta   90.00
_cell.angle_gamma   90.00
#
_symmetry.space_group_name_H-M   'P 1'
#
loop_
_entity.id
_entity.type
_entity.pdbx_description
1 polymer ?
#
loop_
_entity_poly.entity_id
_entity_poly.type
_entity_poly.pdbx_seq_one_letter_code
_entity_poly.pdbx_strand_id
1 'polypeptide(L)'
;RRHGFLWQRWCVEAVKEGLGSSFTGTSNVLLAMDNDLEAIGTNAHELPMVAAALANDDTELRWAPYRILDQWRHTYGGNLLVALPDAFGTKPFLRDAPDWVADWTGFRPDSAPPITAGEDIIKWWKQKGRDPREKLLVFSDGMDVGSIEETYRHFSGRVRISFGWGTNLTNDFVGCAPDGSADLDPISLVCKVTSVDGRPAVKLSDNPEKATGSPTEVERYLRVFGNAGRVRTAVHV
;
A
#
# COMPACT_ATOMS: atom_id res chain seq x y z
N ARG A 1 14.17 8.57 -2.82
CA ARG A 1 15.11 7.42 -2.76
C ARG A 1 16.38 7.69 -3.55
N ARG A 2 16.35 8.63 -4.44
CA ARG A 2 17.51 9.16 -5.15
C ARG A 2 17.81 10.58 -4.66
N HIS A 3 18.99 11.09 -4.90
CA HIS A 3 19.46 12.45 -4.56
C HIS A 3 19.67 12.70 -3.05
N GLY A 4 19.55 11.69 -2.20
CA GLY A 4 19.94 11.71 -0.80
C GLY A 4 18.97 12.42 0.16
N PHE A 5 19.38 12.48 1.43
CA PHE A 5 18.53 12.94 2.53
C PHE A 5 18.21 14.44 2.44
N LEU A 6 19.15 15.27 2.05
CA LEU A 6 18.92 16.73 1.97
C LEU A 6 17.87 17.09 0.92
N TRP A 7 17.89 16.38 -0.23
CA TRP A 7 16.88 16.58 -1.26
C TRP A 7 15.49 16.17 -0.76
N GLN A 8 15.37 15.02 -0.09
CA GLN A 8 14.10 14.62 0.51
C GLN A 8 13.60 15.64 1.53
N ARG A 9 14.49 16.19 2.37
CA ARG A 9 14.14 17.24 3.33
C ARG A 9 13.56 18.47 2.62
N TRP A 10 14.23 18.98 1.61
CA TRP A 10 13.75 20.14 0.86
C TRP A 10 12.39 19.88 0.17
N CYS A 11 12.19 18.69 -0.41
CA CYS A 11 10.89 18.32 -0.98
C CYS A 11 9.79 18.31 0.09
N VAL A 12 10.06 17.75 1.28
CA VAL A 12 9.08 17.73 2.39
C VAL A 12 8.76 19.15 2.88
N GLU A 13 9.78 19.99 3.04
CA GLU A 13 9.62 21.39 3.46
C GLU A 13 8.80 22.19 2.41
N ALA A 14 9.12 22.03 1.13
CA ALA A 14 8.38 22.67 0.03
C ALA A 14 6.91 22.23 -0.04
N VAL A 15 6.64 20.93 0.12
CA VAL A 15 5.27 20.41 0.15
C VAL A 15 4.51 20.92 1.37
N LYS A 16 5.16 20.98 2.54
CA LYS A 16 4.58 21.58 3.75
C LYS A 16 4.19 23.03 3.53
N GLU A 17 5.07 23.82 2.95
CA GLU A 17 4.82 25.24 2.64
C GLU A 17 3.68 25.38 1.62
N GLY A 18 3.71 24.61 0.53
CA GLY A 18 2.76 24.72 -0.56
C GLY A 18 1.35 24.20 -0.24
N LEU A 19 1.23 23.12 0.50
CA LEU A 19 -0.05 22.48 0.82
C LEU A 19 -0.62 22.85 2.19
N GLY A 20 0.19 23.43 3.09
CA GLY A 20 -0.24 23.81 4.43
C GLY A 20 -0.91 22.66 5.18
N SER A 21 -2.11 22.88 5.70
CA SER A 21 -2.89 21.87 6.46
C SER A 21 -3.34 20.66 5.64
N SER A 22 -3.26 20.71 4.31
CA SER A 22 -3.54 19.55 3.46
C SER A 22 -2.37 18.54 3.41
N PHE A 23 -1.19 18.93 3.87
CA PHE A 23 -0.06 18.02 4.05
C PHE A 23 -0.06 17.47 5.47
N THR A 24 -0.50 16.23 5.63
CA THR A 24 -0.69 15.61 6.94
C THR A 24 0.63 15.19 7.58
N GLY A 25 1.59 14.65 6.79
CA GLY A 25 2.85 14.17 7.37
C GLY A 25 3.74 13.39 6.42
N THR A 26 4.73 12.74 6.98
CA THR A 26 5.69 11.91 6.23
C THR A 26 6.00 10.61 6.96
N SER A 27 6.31 9.54 6.20
CA SER A 27 6.78 8.27 6.76
C SER A 27 8.25 8.32 7.24
N ASN A 28 8.98 9.39 6.94
CA ASN A 28 10.31 9.61 7.49
C ASN A 28 10.18 10.25 8.88
N VAL A 29 10.34 9.44 9.93
CA VAL A 29 10.11 9.85 11.32
C VAL A 29 10.99 11.02 11.73
N LEU A 30 12.26 11.07 11.27
CA LEU A 30 13.15 12.19 11.56
C LEU A 30 12.64 13.50 10.92
N LEU A 31 12.21 13.45 9.66
CA LEU A 31 11.66 14.64 9.00
C LEU A 31 10.30 15.04 9.58
N ALA A 32 9.50 14.09 10.05
CA ALA A 32 8.27 14.40 10.76
C ALA A 32 8.57 15.18 12.06
N MET A 33 9.52 14.68 12.85
CA MET A 33 9.96 15.33 14.10
C MET A 33 10.57 16.72 13.84
N ASP A 34 11.48 16.85 12.88
CA ASP A 34 12.17 18.12 12.56
C ASP A 34 11.20 19.20 12.02
N ASN A 35 10.07 18.80 11.44
CA ASN A 35 9.12 19.70 10.79
C ASN A 35 7.79 19.83 11.55
N ASP A 36 7.66 19.26 12.74
CA ASP A 36 6.39 19.24 13.50
C ASP A 36 5.23 18.70 12.65
N LEU A 37 5.48 17.55 12.01
CA LEU A 37 4.53 16.82 11.17
C LEU A 37 4.15 15.51 11.84
N GLU A 38 3.03 14.91 11.43
CA GLU A 38 2.66 13.57 11.84
C GLU A 38 3.58 12.54 11.18
N ALA A 39 4.06 11.56 11.97
CA ALA A 39 4.75 10.39 11.44
C ALA A 39 3.70 9.39 10.93
N ILE A 40 3.50 9.35 9.62
CA ILE A 40 2.44 8.59 8.98
C ILE A 40 2.97 7.27 8.43
N GLY A 41 2.21 6.21 8.64
CA GLY A 41 2.48 4.90 8.06
C GLY A 41 1.29 3.96 8.20
N THR A 42 1.42 2.81 7.55
CA THR A 42 0.49 1.69 7.66
C THR A 42 1.30 0.42 7.89
N ASN A 43 0.62 -0.71 8.11
CA ASN A 43 1.29 -2.01 8.08
C ASN A 43 1.92 -2.26 6.70
N ALA A 44 2.93 -3.12 6.66
CA ALA A 44 3.64 -3.50 5.43
C ALA A 44 3.25 -4.92 4.99
N HIS A 45 3.49 -5.25 3.71
CA HIS A 45 3.22 -6.58 3.15
C HIS A 45 3.96 -7.71 3.88
N GLU A 46 5.12 -7.41 4.46
CA GLU A 46 5.94 -8.37 5.20
C GLU A 46 5.18 -9.02 6.35
N LEU A 47 4.31 -8.29 7.04
CA LEU A 47 3.54 -8.83 8.17
C LEU A 47 2.64 -10.01 7.76
N PRO A 48 1.69 -9.84 6.79
CA PRO A 48 0.90 -10.98 6.32
C PRO A 48 1.76 -12.05 5.62
N MET A 49 2.85 -11.69 4.94
CA MET A 49 3.77 -12.67 4.33
C MET A 49 4.44 -13.55 5.38
N VAL A 50 4.94 -12.97 6.47
CA VAL A 50 5.52 -13.74 7.60
C VAL A 50 4.48 -14.64 8.24
N ALA A 51 3.30 -14.11 8.56
CA ALA A 51 2.23 -14.89 9.17
C ALA A 51 1.78 -16.06 8.29
N ALA A 52 1.73 -15.85 6.97
CA ALA A 52 1.38 -16.87 5.98
C ALA A 52 2.47 -17.92 5.82
N ALA A 53 3.75 -17.54 5.81
CA ALA A 53 4.87 -18.49 5.76
C ALA A 53 4.91 -19.42 6.97
N LEU A 54 4.47 -18.95 8.13
CA LEU A 54 4.38 -19.73 9.38
C LEU A 54 3.13 -20.61 9.50
N ALA A 55 2.19 -20.51 8.54
CA ALA A 55 0.97 -21.32 8.53
C ALA A 55 1.29 -22.81 8.33
N ASN A 56 0.62 -23.67 9.08
CA ASN A 56 0.84 -25.12 9.02
C ASN A 56 -0.05 -25.79 7.96
N ASP A 57 -1.18 -25.20 7.63
CA ASP A 57 -2.13 -25.70 6.64
C ASP A 57 -2.76 -24.57 5.82
N ASP A 58 -3.57 -24.90 4.84
CA ASP A 58 -4.21 -23.96 3.94
C ASP A 58 -5.32 -23.13 4.61
N THR A 59 -5.87 -23.60 5.73
CA THR A 59 -6.83 -22.84 6.55
C THR A 59 -6.12 -21.72 7.30
N GLU A 60 -5.03 -22.05 8.01
CA GLU A 60 -4.19 -21.04 8.66
C GLU A 60 -3.61 -20.05 7.66
N LEU A 61 -3.20 -20.52 6.48
CA LEU A 61 -2.71 -19.69 5.40
C LEU A 61 -3.75 -18.65 4.96
N ARG A 62 -4.99 -19.09 4.75
CA ARG A 62 -6.11 -18.21 4.35
C ARG A 62 -6.40 -17.14 5.42
N TRP A 63 -6.28 -17.49 6.69
CA TRP A 63 -6.56 -16.60 7.81
C TRP A 63 -5.39 -15.71 8.22
N ALA A 64 -4.19 -15.96 7.72
CA ALA A 64 -2.98 -15.23 8.09
C ALA A 64 -3.12 -13.69 8.00
N PRO A 65 -3.69 -13.09 6.93
CA PRO A 65 -3.87 -11.64 6.84
C PRO A 65 -4.72 -11.08 7.99
N TYR A 66 -5.81 -11.76 8.35
CA TYR A 66 -6.74 -11.28 9.38
C TYR A 66 -6.17 -11.46 10.78
N ARG A 67 -5.42 -12.54 11.02
CA ARG A 67 -4.69 -12.75 12.28
C ARG A 67 -3.73 -11.59 12.56
N ILE A 68 -3.03 -11.11 11.54
CA ILE A 68 -2.14 -9.94 11.67
C ILE A 68 -2.94 -8.66 11.95
N LEU A 69 -4.05 -8.43 11.28
CA LEU A 69 -4.89 -7.27 11.55
C LEU A 69 -5.48 -7.30 12.96
N ASP A 70 -5.86 -8.49 13.45
CA ASP A 70 -6.34 -8.67 14.81
C ASP A 70 -5.25 -8.35 15.85
N GLN A 71 -4.03 -8.86 15.66
CA GLN A 71 -2.88 -8.53 16.50
C GLN A 71 -2.57 -7.03 16.46
N TRP A 72 -2.62 -6.41 15.26
CA TRP A 72 -2.35 -4.99 15.07
C TRP A 72 -3.33 -4.11 15.87
N ARG A 73 -4.64 -4.36 15.75
CA ARG A 73 -5.64 -3.57 16.48
C ARG A 73 -5.49 -3.68 18.01
N HIS A 74 -5.07 -4.84 18.51
CA HIS A 74 -4.81 -5.01 19.94
C HIS A 74 -3.52 -4.30 20.37
N THR A 75 -2.46 -4.38 19.57
CA THR A 75 -1.16 -3.76 19.87
C THR A 75 -1.26 -2.23 19.90
N TYR A 76 -2.00 -1.64 18.98
CA TYR A 76 -2.10 -0.18 18.83
C TYR A 76 -3.37 0.42 19.47
N GLY A 77 -4.12 -0.36 20.24
CA GLY A 77 -5.28 0.13 20.99
C GLY A 77 -6.37 0.76 20.13
N GLY A 78 -6.57 0.26 18.92
CA GLY A 78 -7.54 0.79 17.98
C GLY A 78 -7.05 1.97 17.12
N ASN A 79 -5.78 2.37 17.27
CA ASN A 79 -5.15 3.37 16.40
C ASN A 79 -4.52 2.73 15.16
N LEU A 80 -4.14 3.56 14.17
CA LEU A 80 -3.46 3.14 12.93
C LEU A 80 -4.21 2.05 12.14
N LEU A 81 -5.54 2.11 12.14
CA LEU A 81 -6.41 1.11 11.53
C LEU A 81 -6.62 1.34 10.03
N VAL A 82 -5.53 1.36 9.26
CA VAL A 82 -5.56 1.34 7.79
C VAL A 82 -4.94 0.03 7.31
N ALA A 83 -5.75 -0.83 6.72
CA ALA A 83 -5.32 -2.14 6.28
C ALA A 83 -4.73 -2.12 4.86
N LEU A 84 -3.74 -2.98 4.62
CA LEU A 84 -3.13 -3.25 3.32
C LEU A 84 -3.69 -4.57 2.79
N PRO A 85 -4.65 -4.56 1.83
CA PRO A 85 -5.41 -5.76 1.48
C PRO A 85 -4.74 -6.65 0.44
N ASP A 86 -3.75 -6.14 -0.30
CA ASP A 86 -3.29 -6.71 -1.57
C ASP A 86 -2.11 -7.70 -1.46
N ALA A 87 -1.65 -8.06 -0.26
CA ALA A 87 -0.54 -9.01 -0.10
C ALA A 87 -0.78 -10.33 -0.86
N PHE A 88 -2.02 -10.84 -0.83
CA PHE A 88 -2.45 -12.03 -1.56
C PHE A 88 -3.59 -11.75 -2.54
N GLY A 89 -3.84 -10.49 -2.84
CA GLY A 89 -4.88 -9.97 -3.71
C GLY A 89 -6.02 -9.31 -2.94
N THR A 90 -6.43 -8.12 -3.40
CA THR A 90 -7.51 -7.34 -2.77
C THR A 90 -8.86 -8.06 -2.82
N LYS A 91 -9.25 -8.62 -3.96
CA LYS A 91 -10.56 -9.32 -4.07
C LYS A 91 -10.64 -10.57 -3.20
N PRO A 92 -9.65 -11.48 -3.17
CA PRO A 92 -9.61 -12.56 -2.19
C PRO A 92 -9.68 -12.08 -0.74
N PHE A 93 -8.92 -11.03 -0.41
CA PHE A 93 -8.96 -10.43 0.92
C PHE A 93 -10.37 -9.94 1.28
N LEU A 94 -11.02 -9.15 0.45
CA LEU A 94 -12.36 -8.63 0.72
C LEU A 94 -13.43 -9.73 0.80
N ARG A 95 -13.30 -10.79 -0.01
CA ARG A 95 -14.21 -11.94 0.00
C ARG A 95 -14.22 -12.66 1.35
N ASP A 96 -13.04 -12.91 1.91
CA ASP A 96 -12.87 -13.74 3.10
C ASP A 96 -12.79 -12.92 4.40
N ALA A 97 -12.82 -11.57 4.30
CA ALA A 97 -12.68 -10.67 5.44
C ALA A 97 -13.82 -10.81 6.46
N PRO A 98 -13.48 -11.04 7.74
CA PRO A 98 -14.47 -10.99 8.82
C PRO A 98 -15.10 -9.60 8.94
N ASP A 99 -16.32 -9.53 9.47
CA ASP A 99 -17.09 -8.27 9.51
C ASP A 99 -16.39 -7.14 10.27
N TRP A 100 -15.63 -7.46 11.32
CA TRP A 100 -14.90 -6.46 12.09
C TRP A 100 -13.82 -5.72 11.27
N VAL A 101 -13.34 -6.29 10.16
CA VAL A 101 -12.41 -5.58 9.26
C VAL A 101 -13.08 -4.39 8.60
N ALA A 102 -14.41 -4.44 8.40
CA ALA A 102 -15.16 -3.32 7.85
C ALA A 102 -15.25 -2.14 8.83
N ASP A 103 -14.98 -2.36 10.11
CA ASP A 103 -14.96 -1.31 11.13
C ASP A 103 -13.64 -0.52 11.15
N TRP A 104 -12.59 -1.01 10.50
CA TRP A 104 -11.34 -0.30 10.36
C TRP A 104 -11.53 1.06 9.69
N THR A 105 -10.64 2.00 10.01
CA THR A 105 -10.67 3.37 9.48
C THR A 105 -10.59 3.39 7.96
N GLY A 106 -9.78 2.51 7.37
CA GLY A 106 -9.64 2.50 5.92
C GLY A 106 -8.75 1.41 5.36
N PHE A 107 -8.48 1.56 4.07
CA PHE A 107 -7.60 0.67 3.30
C PHE A 107 -6.55 1.46 2.52
N ARG A 108 -5.38 0.83 2.32
CA ARG A 108 -4.34 1.28 1.40
C ARG A 108 -4.15 0.24 0.29
N PRO A 109 -4.88 0.33 -0.84
CA PRO A 109 -4.58 -0.48 -2.02
C PRO A 109 -3.23 -0.04 -2.62
N ASP A 110 -2.35 -1.01 -2.96
CA ASP A 110 -0.94 -0.73 -3.30
C ASP A 110 -0.46 -1.43 -4.58
N SER A 111 -1.32 -2.06 -5.36
CA SER A 111 -0.88 -2.78 -6.55
C SER A 111 -1.91 -2.93 -7.67
N ALA A 112 -3.10 -2.41 -7.48
CA ALA A 112 -4.12 -2.33 -8.52
C ALA A 112 -4.34 -0.87 -8.94
N PRO A 113 -4.87 -0.61 -10.15
CA PRO A 113 -5.22 0.75 -10.57
C PRO A 113 -6.11 1.44 -9.51
N PRO A 114 -5.79 2.68 -9.08
CA PRO A 114 -6.43 3.34 -7.95
C PRO A 114 -7.96 3.37 -8.04
N ILE A 115 -8.50 3.72 -9.20
CA ILE A 115 -9.96 3.82 -9.40
C ILE A 115 -10.61 2.45 -9.26
N THR A 116 -10.06 1.40 -9.88
CA THR A 116 -10.60 0.05 -9.81
C THR A 116 -10.58 -0.48 -8.36
N ALA A 117 -9.46 -0.34 -7.67
CA ALA A 117 -9.32 -0.79 -6.30
C ALA A 117 -10.25 -0.04 -5.35
N GLY A 118 -10.34 1.28 -5.49
CA GLY A 118 -11.22 2.11 -4.67
C GLY A 118 -12.69 1.77 -4.86
N GLU A 119 -13.16 1.52 -6.10
CA GLU A 119 -14.53 1.12 -6.37
C GLU A 119 -14.87 -0.26 -5.78
N ASP A 120 -13.97 -1.24 -5.90
CA ASP A 120 -14.16 -2.56 -5.31
C ASP A 120 -14.29 -2.46 -3.77
N ILE A 121 -13.46 -1.65 -3.12
CA ILE A 121 -13.49 -1.44 -1.66
C ILE A 121 -14.76 -0.67 -1.24
N ILE A 122 -15.14 0.39 -1.93
CA ILE A 122 -16.38 1.14 -1.66
C ILE A 122 -17.60 0.24 -1.77
N LYS A 123 -17.65 -0.59 -2.82
CA LYS A 123 -18.72 -1.56 -3.00
C LYS A 123 -18.78 -2.56 -1.84
N TRP A 124 -17.62 -3.04 -1.40
CA TRP A 124 -17.54 -3.97 -0.28
C TRP A 124 -18.00 -3.34 1.05
N TRP A 125 -17.59 -2.11 1.38
CA TRP A 125 -18.10 -1.42 2.58
C TRP A 125 -19.61 -1.28 2.57
N LYS A 126 -20.20 -0.91 1.42
CA LYS A 126 -21.66 -0.83 1.28
C LYS A 126 -22.34 -2.19 1.51
N GLN A 127 -21.76 -3.27 1.00
CA GLN A 127 -22.25 -4.63 1.23
C GLN A 127 -22.17 -5.04 2.71
N LYS A 128 -21.17 -4.52 3.42
CA LYS A 128 -21.01 -4.72 4.87
C LYS A 128 -21.82 -3.72 5.72
N GLY A 129 -22.68 -2.90 5.11
CA GLY A 129 -23.52 -1.93 5.81
C GLY A 129 -22.75 -0.76 6.41
N ARG A 130 -21.59 -0.39 5.84
CA ARG A 130 -20.78 0.75 6.28
C ARG A 130 -20.89 1.90 5.27
N ASP A 131 -20.96 3.15 5.76
CA ASP A 131 -20.95 4.33 4.89
C ASP A 131 -19.50 4.62 4.43
N PRO A 132 -19.20 4.55 3.13
CA PRO A 132 -17.86 4.86 2.64
C PRO A 132 -17.40 6.29 2.96
N ARG A 133 -18.31 7.24 3.13
CA ARG A 133 -17.95 8.64 3.45
C ARG A 133 -17.28 8.79 4.82
N GLU A 134 -17.47 7.83 5.70
CA GLU A 134 -16.81 7.76 7.02
C GLU A 134 -15.47 7.01 6.96
N LYS A 135 -15.13 6.41 5.82
CA LYS A 135 -13.95 5.57 5.60
C LYS A 135 -12.85 6.32 4.86
N LEU A 136 -11.63 5.79 4.92
CA LEU A 136 -10.44 6.36 4.31
C LEU A 136 -9.86 5.41 3.25
N LEU A 137 -9.56 5.94 2.08
CA LEU A 137 -8.68 5.31 1.09
C LEU A 137 -7.35 6.05 1.03
N VAL A 138 -6.24 5.32 1.12
CA VAL A 138 -4.89 5.85 0.95
C VAL A 138 -4.30 5.26 -0.32
N PHE A 139 -4.12 6.06 -1.35
CA PHE A 139 -3.48 5.63 -2.60
C PHE A 139 -2.00 6.01 -2.58
N SER A 140 -1.11 5.05 -2.81
CA SER A 140 0.34 5.26 -2.63
C SER A 140 1.23 4.58 -3.66
N ASP A 141 0.67 3.89 -4.65
CA ASP A 141 1.45 3.18 -5.68
C ASP A 141 1.64 4.08 -6.90
N GLY A 142 2.90 4.46 -7.19
CA GLY A 142 3.27 5.20 -8.39
C GLY A 142 2.63 6.57 -8.56
N MET A 143 2.16 7.20 -7.47
CA MET A 143 1.46 8.49 -7.53
C MET A 143 2.34 9.60 -8.08
N ASP A 144 1.78 10.34 -9.02
CA ASP A 144 2.24 11.64 -9.52
C ASP A 144 1.10 12.67 -9.45
N VAL A 145 1.36 13.92 -9.84
CA VAL A 145 0.35 15.00 -9.76
C VAL A 145 -0.90 14.66 -10.58
N GLY A 146 -0.72 14.11 -11.79
CA GLY A 146 -1.84 13.79 -12.68
C GLY A 146 -2.73 12.69 -12.10
N SER A 147 -2.14 11.60 -11.63
CA SER A 147 -2.86 10.48 -11.03
C SER A 147 -3.50 10.84 -9.69
N ILE A 148 -2.86 11.71 -8.89
CA ILE A 148 -3.46 12.28 -7.67
C ILE A 148 -4.71 13.08 -8.02
N GLU A 149 -4.64 13.98 -9.01
CA GLU A 149 -5.75 14.85 -9.41
C GLU A 149 -6.92 14.02 -9.97
N GLU A 150 -6.65 13.07 -10.87
CA GLU A 150 -7.66 12.17 -11.43
C GLU A 150 -8.36 11.35 -10.34
N THR A 151 -7.59 10.73 -9.45
CA THR A 151 -8.11 9.92 -8.36
C THR A 151 -8.93 10.76 -7.37
N TYR A 152 -8.45 11.96 -7.05
CA TYR A 152 -9.16 12.89 -6.19
C TYR A 152 -10.52 13.28 -6.78
N ARG A 153 -10.55 13.70 -8.06
CA ARG A 153 -11.81 14.05 -8.75
C ARG A 153 -12.81 12.92 -8.76
N HIS A 154 -12.32 11.68 -8.94
CA HIS A 154 -13.19 10.50 -9.00
C HIS A 154 -13.84 10.18 -7.64
N PHE A 155 -13.11 10.29 -6.53
CA PHE A 155 -13.58 9.85 -5.21
C PHE A 155 -14.06 11.00 -4.29
N SER A 156 -13.84 12.25 -4.67
CA SER A 156 -14.22 13.41 -3.85
C SER A 156 -15.69 13.38 -3.46
N GLY A 157 -15.99 13.58 -2.17
CA GLY A 157 -17.34 13.52 -1.60
C GLY A 157 -17.95 12.11 -1.47
N ARG A 158 -17.24 11.06 -1.92
CA ARG A 158 -17.72 9.67 -1.88
C ARG A 158 -17.05 8.84 -0.78
N VAL A 159 -15.80 9.17 -0.47
CA VAL A 159 -14.97 8.55 0.56
C VAL A 159 -13.91 9.58 0.98
N ARG A 160 -13.36 9.46 2.18
CA ARG A 160 -12.19 10.25 2.58
C ARG A 160 -10.95 9.72 1.84
N ILE A 161 -10.11 10.63 1.34
CA ILE A 161 -8.97 10.27 0.49
C ILE A 161 -7.69 10.84 1.07
N SER A 162 -6.62 10.07 1.00
CA SER A 162 -5.26 10.54 1.25
C SER A 162 -4.32 9.92 0.22
N PHE A 163 -3.18 10.56 -0.03
CA PHE A 163 -2.19 10.12 -1.00
C PHE A 163 -0.83 9.97 -0.35
N GLY A 164 -0.17 8.85 -0.66
CA GLY A 164 1.24 8.65 -0.37
C GLY A 164 2.06 8.97 -1.62
N TRP A 165 2.71 10.13 -1.62
CA TRP A 165 3.56 10.53 -2.74
C TRP A 165 5.02 10.17 -2.43
N GLY A 166 5.49 9.11 -3.04
CA GLY A 166 6.79 8.50 -2.72
C GLY A 166 7.90 8.89 -3.67
N THR A 167 8.34 7.95 -4.51
CA THR A 167 9.49 8.11 -5.41
C THR A 167 9.36 9.32 -6.32
N ASN A 168 8.19 9.55 -6.91
CA ASN A 168 7.96 10.65 -7.85
C ASN A 168 7.99 12.05 -7.20
N LEU A 169 7.78 12.16 -5.88
CA LEU A 169 7.92 13.45 -5.19
C LEU A 169 9.35 14.01 -5.28
N THR A 170 10.35 13.13 -5.25
CA THR A 170 11.76 13.54 -5.22
C THR A 170 12.46 13.39 -6.56
N ASN A 171 11.71 13.23 -7.65
CA ASN A 171 12.26 12.74 -8.91
C ASN A 171 12.00 13.66 -10.10
N ASP A 172 12.25 14.94 -9.91
CA ASP A 172 12.07 15.99 -10.91
C ASP A 172 13.17 16.02 -11.99
N PHE A 173 14.15 15.12 -11.91
CA PHE A 173 15.35 15.15 -12.75
C PHE A 173 15.32 14.14 -13.89
N VAL A 174 14.19 13.47 -14.13
CA VAL A 174 14.01 12.55 -15.26
C VAL A 174 14.25 13.30 -16.57
N GLY A 175 15.16 12.76 -17.40
CA GLY A 175 15.50 13.36 -18.69
C GLY A 175 16.37 14.63 -18.58
N CYS A 176 16.84 14.99 -17.40
CA CYS A 176 17.68 16.17 -17.19
C CYS A 176 19.20 15.90 -17.30
N ALA A 177 19.61 14.65 -17.54
CA ALA A 177 21.03 14.33 -17.73
C ALA A 177 21.56 15.01 -19.00
N PRO A 178 22.66 15.78 -18.92
CA PRO A 178 23.18 16.57 -20.05
C PRO A 178 23.61 15.72 -21.26
N ASP A 179 23.97 14.48 -21.02
CA ASP A 179 24.39 13.51 -22.04
C ASP A 179 23.23 12.64 -22.55
N GLY A 180 22.00 12.87 -22.06
CA GLY A 180 20.80 12.08 -22.38
C GLY A 180 20.80 10.68 -21.79
N SER A 181 21.69 10.38 -20.83
CA SER A 181 21.71 9.11 -20.10
C SER A 181 20.51 9.00 -19.14
N ALA A 182 20.27 7.79 -18.64
CA ALA A 182 19.28 7.52 -17.59
C ALA A 182 19.84 7.75 -16.16
N ASP A 183 20.98 8.42 -16.02
CA ASP A 183 21.69 8.58 -14.74
C ASP A 183 20.90 9.37 -13.69
N LEU A 184 19.92 10.16 -14.12
CA LEU A 184 19.03 10.92 -13.24
C LEU A 184 17.63 10.31 -13.13
N ASP A 185 17.39 9.15 -13.73
CA ASP A 185 16.09 8.46 -13.63
C ASP A 185 15.86 7.90 -12.20
N PRO A 186 14.60 7.69 -11.81
CA PRO A 186 14.26 7.20 -10.48
C PRO A 186 14.87 5.84 -10.18
N ILE A 187 15.22 5.65 -8.91
CA ILE A 187 15.62 4.35 -8.38
C ILE A 187 14.53 3.85 -7.44
N SER A 188 13.92 2.73 -7.78
CA SER A 188 13.07 2.00 -6.84
C SER A 188 13.86 0.90 -6.15
N LEU A 189 13.90 0.97 -4.82
CA LEU A 189 14.48 -0.07 -3.99
C LEU A 189 13.38 -0.71 -3.16
N VAL A 190 13.17 -2.02 -3.35
CA VAL A 190 12.20 -2.81 -2.60
C VAL A 190 12.91 -3.97 -1.94
N CYS A 191 12.71 -4.12 -0.63
CA CYS A 191 13.13 -5.29 0.13
C CYS A 191 11.91 -6.08 0.56
N LYS A 192 11.93 -7.39 0.34
CA LYS A 192 10.86 -8.30 0.75
C LYS A 192 11.42 -9.49 1.52
N VAL A 193 10.66 -9.97 2.51
CA VAL A 193 10.98 -11.23 3.18
C VAL A 193 10.86 -12.38 2.20
N THR A 194 11.88 -13.24 2.14
CA THR A 194 11.93 -14.41 1.26
C THR A 194 11.73 -15.72 1.99
N SER A 195 12.06 -15.76 3.28
CA SER A 195 11.85 -16.95 4.12
C SER A 195 11.72 -16.57 5.60
N VAL A 196 11.01 -17.39 6.36
CA VAL A 196 10.81 -17.28 7.81
C VAL A 196 10.96 -18.67 8.41
N ASP A 197 11.92 -18.86 9.33
CA ASP A 197 12.24 -20.16 9.95
C ASP A 197 12.41 -21.29 8.90
N GLY A 198 13.12 -20.98 7.81
CA GLY A 198 13.34 -21.92 6.71
C GLY A 198 12.12 -22.16 5.79
N ARG A 199 10.97 -21.56 6.07
CA ARG A 199 9.76 -21.64 5.24
C ARG A 199 9.73 -20.50 4.24
N PRO A 200 9.43 -20.73 2.96
CA PRO A 200 9.39 -19.69 1.95
C PRO A 200 8.22 -18.70 2.19
N ALA A 201 8.50 -17.42 2.03
CA ALA A 201 7.49 -16.36 2.07
C ALA A 201 7.09 -15.93 0.67
N VAL A 202 5.79 -15.66 0.48
CA VAL A 202 5.20 -15.31 -0.83
C VAL A 202 4.43 -14.00 -0.70
N LYS A 203 4.53 -13.17 -1.74
CA LYS A 203 3.57 -12.09 -2.05
C LYS A 203 2.91 -12.41 -3.39
N LEU A 204 1.59 -12.34 -3.47
CA LEU A 204 0.88 -12.52 -4.74
C LEU A 204 0.62 -11.19 -5.46
N SER A 205 0.20 -10.16 -4.71
CA SER A 205 -0.18 -8.84 -5.24
C SER A 205 -1.41 -8.87 -6.17
N ASP A 206 -2.05 -7.74 -6.39
CA ASP A 206 -3.07 -7.58 -7.46
C ASP A 206 -2.42 -7.52 -8.84
N ASN A 207 -1.17 -7.04 -8.92
CA ASN A 207 -0.36 -7.10 -10.14
C ASN A 207 0.58 -8.32 -10.10
N PRO A 208 0.39 -9.33 -10.97
CA PRO A 208 1.27 -10.50 -11.03
C PRO A 208 2.75 -10.20 -11.23
N GLU A 209 3.10 -9.06 -11.86
CA GLU A 209 4.49 -8.64 -12.06
C GLU A 209 5.18 -8.22 -10.74
N LYS A 210 4.40 -7.91 -9.71
CA LYS A 210 4.89 -7.62 -8.34
C LYS A 210 4.93 -8.86 -7.43
N ALA A 211 4.61 -10.06 -7.95
CA ALA A 211 4.64 -11.29 -7.16
C ALA A 211 6.08 -11.69 -6.79
N THR A 212 6.25 -12.21 -5.58
CA THR A 212 7.54 -12.73 -5.08
C THR A 212 7.34 -14.08 -4.44
N GLY A 213 8.34 -14.97 -4.53
CA GLY A 213 8.34 -16.32 -4.00
C GLY A 213 8.77 -17.34 -5.04
N SER A 214 9.01 -18.58 -4.61
CA SER A 214 9.28 -19.68 -5.55
C SER A 214 8.03 -20.03 -6.35
N PRO A 215 8.16 -20.48 -7.62
CA PRO A 215 6.99 -20.82 -8.45
C PRO A 215 6.03 -21.81 -7.78
N THR A 216 6.54 -22.84 -7.14
CA THR A 216 5.75 -23.87 -6.45
C THR A 216 4.91 -23.28 -5.31
N GLU A 217 5.50 -22.39 -4.51
CA GLU A 217 4.77 -21.75 -3.41
C GLU A 217 3.79 -20.69 -3.93
N VAL A 218 4.15 -19.94 -4.97
CA VAL A 218 3.20 -19.04 -5.64
C VAL A 218 1.98 -19.81 -6.13
N GLU A 219 2.15 -20.98 -6.76
CA GLU A 219 1.05 -21.84 -7.19
C GLU A 219 0.20 -22.34 -6.00
N ARG A 220 0.84 -22.72 -4.88
CA ARG A 220 0.14 -23.11 -3.66
C ARG A 220 -0.74 -21.98 -3.14
N TYR A 221 -0.18 -20.76 -3.02
CA TYR A 221 -0.94 -19.59 -2.58
C TYR A 221 -2.08 -19.24 -3.54
N LEU A 222 -1.86 -19.38 -4.85
CA LEU A 222 -2.91 -19.17 -5.85
C LEU A 222 -4.06 -20.19 -5.72
N ARG A 223 -3.79 -21.42 -5.29
CA ARG A 223 -4.86 -22.38 -5.00
C ARG A 223 -5.70 -21.95 -3.79
N VAL A 224 -5.08 -21.35 -2.77
CA VAL A 224 -5.76 -20.92 -1.54
C VAL A 224 -6.54 -19.61 -1.74
N PHE A 225 -5.90 -18.61 -2.33
CA PHE A 225 -6.48 -17.27 -2.48
C PHE A 225 -7.21 -17.07 -3.81
N GLY A 226 -6.79 -17.74 -4.87
CA GLY A 226 -7.32 -17.60 -6.22
C GLY A 226 -6.67 -16.45 -7.00
N ASN A 227 -7.17 -16.22 -8.22
CA ASN A 227 -6.66 -15.22 -9.17
C ASN A 227 -7.61 -14.03 -9.36
N ALA A 228 -8.69 -13.92 -8.58
CA ALA A 228 -9.72 -12.91 -8.79
C ALA A 228 -9.15 -11.49 -8.65
N GLY A 229 -9.40 -10.65 -9.65
CA GLY A 229 -9.02 -9.22 -9.63
C GLY A 229 -7.57 -8.93 -9.95
N ARG A 230 -6.73 -9.94 -10.23
CA ARG A 230 -5.33 -9.73 -10.61
C ARG A 230 -5.25 -9.28 -12.08
N VAL A 231 -4.60 -8.14 -12.28
CA VAL A 231 -4.41 -7.53 -13.61
C VAL A 231 -2.95 -7.18 -13.80
N ARG A 232 -2.38 -7.59 -14.93
CA ARG A 232 -1.01 -7.17 -15.31
C ARG A 232 -1.03 -5.71 -15.70
N THR A 233 -0.26 -4.91 -14.97
CA THR A 233 0.01 -3.51 -15.30
C THR A 233 1.52 -3.29 -15.27
N ALA A 234 2.00 -2.34 -16.07
CA ALA A 234 3.40 -1.94 -15.99
C ALA A 234 3.73 -1.52 -14.55
N VAL A 235 4.87 -1.97 -14.05
CA VAL A 235 5.39 -1.51 -12.75
C VAL A 235 6.07 -0.17 -13.01
N HIS A 236 5.41 0.90 -12.59
CA HIS A 236 6.01 2.24 -12.63
C HIS A 236 6.92 2.41 -11.41
N VAL A 237 8.09 2.96 -11.67
CA VAL A 237 9.14 3.22 -10.66
C VAL A 237 9.06 4.67 -10.21
#